data_275e0d1750c7c5f88c358b88b914996a
#
_entry.id   275e0d1750c7c5f88c358b88b914996a
#
_cell.length_a   1.000
_cell.length_b   1.000
_cell.length_c   1.000
_cell.angle_alpha   90.00
_cell.angle_beta   90.00
_cell.angle_gamma   90.00
#
_symmetry.space_group_name_H-M   'P 1'
#
loop_
_entity.id
_entity.type
_entity.pdbx_description
1 polymer ?
#
loop_
_entity_poly.entity_id
_entity_poly.type
_entity_poly.pdbx_seq_one_letter_code
_entity_poly.pdbx_strand_id
1 'polypeptide(L)'
;MAKRDFIQRYIFIMNRLKSRASTFEELQDYLLRQQQITGDKLEISQRTLQRDLNEIRSLFDTDIQYNRREGVYEIVESITEKPIERIIESYEIINALNYSDNVAQKIYLEQRKNQGTEHLHGLLYAIDNNFEVSFTHHSYWKDGLKNRTVQPFAIKESQKRWYLVCHDLDKKGIRNFGLDRITNLKISDKKFSKYSFDVKEYYQHAFGVETYEPAQKIVLKFTAFQSQYIKSLPLHTSQEQVFEDAENCHFAYFMHPTHDFEMEILKYGEHVTVLAPETLKQTISNRIKDMMALYN
;
A
#
# COMPACT_ATOMS: atom_id res chain seq x y z
N MET A 1 10.71 -27.11 0.33
CA MET A 1 9.31 -27.56 0.21
C MET A 1 8.52 -27.30 1.50
N ALA A 2 8.92 -27.76 2.67
CA ALA A 2 8.09 -27.63 3.90
C ALA A 2 7.67 -26.19 4.33
N LYS A 3 8.53 -25.17 4.20
CA LYS A 3 8.18 -23.78 4.59
C LYS A 3 7.12 -23.14 3.70
N ARG A 4 7.08 -23.46 2.41
CA ARG A 4 6.11 -22.92 1.45
C ARG A 4 4.70 -23.41 1.76
N ASP A 5 4.55 -24.72 2.02
CA ASP A 5 3.25 -25.35 2.27
C ASP A 5 2.57 -24.79 3.53
N PHE A 6 3.35 -24.39 4.56
CA PHE A 6 2.81 -23.79 5.77
C PHE A 6 2.24 -22.39 5.53
N ILE A 7 2.98 -21.52 4.85
CA ILE A 7 2.51 -20.13 4.56
C ILE A 7 1.25 -20.19 3.69
N GLN A 8 1.21 -21.07 2.71
CA GLN A 8 0.05 -21.22 1.84
C GLN A 8 -1.20 -21.66 2.62
N ARG A 9 -1.04 -22.59 3.55
CA ARG A 9 -2.12 -23.01 4.43
C ARG A 9 -2.61 -21.88 5.33
N TYR A 10 -1.71 -21.05 5.88
CA TYR A 10 -2.08 -19.88 6.67
C TYR A 10 -2.93 -18.90 5.87
N ILE A 11 -2.55 -18.64 4.63
CA ILE A 11 -3.29 -17.76 3.73
C ILE A 11 -4.68 -18.30 3.42
N PHE A 12 -4.80 -19.60 3.12
CA PHE A 12 -6.11 -20.22 2.90
C PHE A 12 -6.99 -20.16 4.14
N ILE A 13 -6.45 -20.41 5.35
CA ILE A 13 -7.20 -20.26 6.60
C ILE A 13 -7.71 -18.83 6.77
N MET A 14 -6.83 -17.83 6.60
CA MET A 14 -7.21 -16.42 6.71
C MET A 14 -8.26 -16.02 5.68
N ASN A 15 -8.11 -16.40 4.41
CA ASN A 15 -9.09 -16.09 3.37
C ASN A 15 -10.45 -16.70 3.64
N ARG A 16 -10.47 -17.94 4.11
CA ARG A 16 -11.73 -18.59 4.51
C ARG A 16 -12.41 -17.83 5.63
N LEU A 17 -11.67 -17.47 6.67
CA LEU A 17 -12.20 -16.78 7.85
C LEU A 17 -12.52 -15.30 7.59
N LYS A 18 -11.87 -14.64 6.62
CA LYS A 18 -12.30 -13.32 6.13
C LYS A 18 -13.66 -13.38 5.43
N SER A 19 -13.92 -14.45 4.70
CA SER A 19 -15.20 -14.62 4.01
C SER A 19 -16.34 -14.93 5.00
N ARG A 20 -16.09 -15.82 5.97
CA ARG A 20 -17.05 -16.19 7.03
C ARG A 20 -16.37 -16.94 8.16
N ALA A 21 -16.91 -16.80 9.37
CA ALA A 21 -16.59 -17.67 10.49
C ALA A 21 -16.84 -19.15 10.11
N SER A 22 -16.00 -20.06 10.56
CA SER A 22 -16.04 -21.46 10.14
C SER A 22 -15.68 -22.40 11.28
N THR A 23 -16.32 -23.58 11.31
CA THR A 23 -15.95 -24.66 12.23
C THR A 23 -14.62 -25.29 11.81
N PHE A 24 -14.07 -26.17 12.68
CA PHE A 24 -12.86 -26.94 12.32
C PHE A 24 -13.08 -27.82 11.09
N GLU A 25 -14.21 -28.48 11.03
CA GLU A 25 -14.60 -29.37 9.94
C GLU A 25 -14.72 -28.59 8.62
N GLU A 26 -15.36 -27.43 8.65
CA GLU A 26 -15.46 -26.57 7.46
C GLU A 26 -14.10 -26.05 6.99
N LEU A 27 -13.18 -25.73 7.90
CA LEU A 27 -11.81 -25.36 7.56
C LEU A 27 -11.05 -26.52 6.96
N GLN A 28 -11.19 -27.70 7.53
CA GLN A 28 -10.54 -28.94 7.04
C GLN A 28 -11.03 -29.28 5.62
N ASP A 29 -12.35 -29.29 5.41
CA ASP A 29 -12.95 -29.54 4.10
C ASP A 29 -12.53 -28.52 3.05
N TYR A 30 -12.48 -27.26 3.44
CA TYR A 30 -12.00 -26.19 2.55
C TYR A 30 -10.52 -26.41 2.15
N LEU A 31 -9.65 -26.71 3.10
CA LEU A 31 -8.23 -26.97 2.85
C LEU A 31 -8.02 -28.23 2.00
N LEU A 32 -8.80 -29.27 2.21
CA LEU A 32 -8.74 -30.48 1.36
C LEU A 32 -9.12 -30.19 -0.09
N ARG A 33 -10.12 -29.32 -0.33
CA ARG A 33 -10.45 -28.86 -1.70
C ARG A 33 -9.32 -28.05 -2.31
N GLN A 34 -8.71 -27.14 -1.54
CA GLN A 34 -7.56 -26.38 -2.02
C GLN A 34 -6.36 -27.30 -2.33
N GLN A 35 -6.12 -28.32 -1.52
CA GLN A 35 -5.10 -29.35 -1.77
C GLN A 35 -5.31 -30.05 -3.11
N GLN A 36 -6.57 -30.39 -3.47
CA GLN A 36 -6.88 -31.00 -4.78
C GLN A 36 -6.58 -30.06 -5.96
N ILE A 37 -6.75 -28.75 -5.74
CA ILE A 37 -6.50 -27.74 -6.77
C ILE A 37 -5.01 -27.45 -6.90
N THR A 38 -4.29 -27.31 -5.77
CA THR A 38 -2.90 -26.82 -5.77
C THR A 38 -1.86 -27.95 -5.75
N GLY A 39 -2.26 -29.15 -5.36
CA GLY A 39 -1.32 -30.28 -5.17
C GLY A 39 -0.45 -30.16 -3.90
N ASP A 40 -0.63 -29.10 -3.10
CA ASP A 40 0.12 -28.86 -1.87
C ASP A 40 -0.47 -29.67 -0.70
N LYS A 41 0.37 -30.00 0.29
CA LYS A 41 -0.10 -30.74 1.48
C LYS A 41 -0.73 -29.78 2.49
N LEU A 42 -2.06 -29.64 2.47
CA LEU A 42 -2.81 -28.67 3.27
C LEU A 42 -3.64 -29.30 4.41
N GLU A 43 -3.61 -30.60 4.55
CA GLU A 43 -4.36 -31.34 5.58
C GLU A 43 -3.98 -30.86 7.00
N ILE A 44 -4.97 -30.69 7.87
CA ILE A 44 -4.81 -30.26 9.26
C ILE A 44 -5.48 -31.19 10.25
N SER A 45 -4.83 -31.33 11.41
CA SER A 45 -5.46 -31.78 12.66
C SER A 45 -5.80 -30.58 13.54
N GLN A 46 -6.61 -30.76 14.58
CA GLN A 46 -6.87 -29.68 15.56
C GLN A 46 -5.58 -29.12 16.18
N ARG A 47 -4.61 -30.00 16.48
CA ARG A 47 -3.28 -29.58 16.97
C ARG A 47 -2.52 -28.76 15.94
N THR A 48 -2.61 -29.15 14.68
CA THR A 48 -1.98 -28.41 13.58
C THR A 48 -2.63 -27.04 13.42
N LEU A 49 -3.95 -26.96 13.42
CA LEU A 49 -4.68 -25.71 13.36
C LEU A 49 -4.27 -24.75 14.50
N GLN A 50 -4.24 -25.26 15.74
CA GLN A 50 -3.87 -24.41 16.88
C GLN A 50 -2.46 -23.82 16.76
N ARG A 51 -1.49 -24.61 16.26
CA ARG A 51 -0.14 -24.12 15.96
C ARG A 51 -0.19 -23.07 14.85
N ASP A 52 -0.90 -23.35 13.77
CA ASP A 52 -1.01 -22.46 12.62
C ASP A 52 -1.68 -21.13 12.99
N LEU A 53 -2.67 -21.13 13.88
CA LEU A 53 -3.27 -19.89 14.38
C LEU A 53 -2.28 -19.03 15.18
N ASN A 54 -1.39 -19.66 15.96
CA ASN A 54 -0.33 -18.93 16.67
C ASN A 54 0.70 -18.33 15.70
N GLU A 55 1.08 -19.07 14.65
CA GLU A 55 1.97 -18.58 13.61
C GLU A 55 1.33 -17.46 12.78
N ILE A 56 0.04 -17.58 12.45
CA ILE A 56 -0.73 -16.53 11.77
C ILE A 56 -0.72 -15.25 12.60
N ARG A 57 -0.97 -15.36 13.91
CA ARG A 57 -0.91 -14.20 14.81
C ARG A 57 0.48 -13.56 14.82
N SER A 58 1.54 -14.38 14.90
CA SER A 58 2.93 -13.88 14.94
C SER A 58 3.39 -13.27 13.63
N LEU A 59 3.04 -13.87 12.48
CA LEU A 59 3.56 -13.47 11.17
C LEU A 59 2.69 -12.39 10.51
N PHE A 60 1.38 -12.42 10.76
CA PHE A 60 0.40 -11.60 10.06
C PHE A 60 -0.39 -10.68 11.00
N ASP A 61 -0.03 -10.61 12.29
CA ASP A 61 -0.71 -9.79 13.29
C ASP A 61 -2.25 -9.90 13.23
N THR A 62 -2.73 -11.10 12.87
CA THR A 62 -4.16 -11.38 12.68
C THR A 62 -4.64 -12.24 13.83
N ASP A 63 -5.52 -11.70 14.67
CA ASP A 63 -6.09 -12.45 15.80
C ASP A 63 -7.30 -13.28 15.35
N ILE A 64 -7.14 -14.59 15.40
CA ILE A 64 -8.21 -15.56 15.14
C ILE A 64 -8.60 -16.20 16.45
N GLN A 65 -9.85 -16.07 16.84
CA GLN A 65 -10.39 -16.60 18.09
C GLN A 65 -11.44 -17.69 17.84
N TYR A 66 -11.60 -18.57 18.84
CA TYR A 66 -12.63 -19.59 18.83
C TYR A 66 -13.85 -19.12 19.63
N ASN A 67 -14.95 -18.90 18.94
CA ASN A 67 -16.25 -18.58 19.56
C ASN A 67 -16.90 -19.86 20.09
N ARG A 68 -16.86 -20.04 21.40
CA ARG A 68 -17.39 -21.25 22.06
C ARG A 68 -18.91 -21.39 21.96
N ARG A 69 -19.66 -20.30 21.78
CA ARG A 69 -21.11 -20.34 21.66
C ARG A 69 -21.54 -20.90 20.31
N GLU A 70 -20.86 -20.52 19.28
CA GLU A 70 -21.19 -20.91 17.92
C GLU A 70 -20.32 -22.07 17.39
N GLY A 71 -19.27 -22.43 18.12
CA GLY A 71 -18.37 -23.52 17.74
C GLY A 71 -17.49 -23.21 16.52
N VAL A 72 -17.22 -21.92 16.25
CA VAL A 72 -16.52 -21.46 15.05
C VAL A 72 -15.24 -20.69 15.38
N TYR A 73 -14.33 -20.68 14.45
CA TYR A 73 -13.19 -19.75 14.41
C TYR A 73 -13.58 -18.50 13.63
N GLU A 74 -13.18 -17.34 14.13
CA GLU A 74 -13.45 -16.04 13.52
C GLU A 74 -12.25 -15.10 13.69
N ILE A 75 -12.07 -14.20 12.71
CA ILE A 75 -11.10 -13.12 12.82
C ILE A 75 -11.73 -12.03 13.68
N VAL A 76 -11.11 -11.73 14.82
CA VAL A 76 -11.45 -10.55 15.60
C VAL A 76 -10.78 -9.36 14.91
N GLU A 77 -11.58 -8.35 14.49
CA GLU A 77 -11.06 -7.17 13.81
C GLU A 77 -9.82 -6.63 14.52
N SER A 78 -8.68 -6.80 13.89
CA SER A 78 -7.47 -6.14 14.32
C SER A 78 -7.50 -4.72 13.75
N ILE A 79 -7.21 -3.75 14.60
CA ILE A 79 -6.99 -2.33 14.23
C ILE A 79 -5.79 -2.18 13.28
N THR A 80 -5.14 -3.28 12.90
CA THR A 80 -3.89 -3.29 12.14
C THR A 80 -4.14 -3.25 10.64
N GLU A 81 -3.73 -2.13 10.09
CA GLU A 81 -3.88 -1.72 8.70
C GLU A 81 -3.08 -2.58 7.70
N LYS A 82 -3.77 -3.01 6.64
CA LYS A 82 -3.36 -3.14 5.20
C LYS A 82 -1.97 -3.66 4.71
N PRO A 83 -0.81 -3.65 5.41
CA PRO A 83 0.39 -4.26 4.84
C PRO A 83 0.24 -5.76 4.60
N ILE A 84 -0.53 -6.42 5.45
CA ILE A 84 -0.75 -7.86 5.43
C ILE A 84 -1.61 -8.29 4.25
N GLU A 85 -2.64 -7.53 3.91
CA GLU A 85 -3.47 -7.82 2.73
C GLU A 85 -2.65 -7.83 1.44
N ARG A 86 -1.73 -6.89 1.30
CA ARG A 86 -0.83 -6.83 0.15
C ARG A 86 0.21 -7.95 0.14
N ILE A 87 0.68 -8.38 1.30
CA ILE A 87 1.57 -9.55 1.40
C ILE A 87 0.83 -10.81 0.97
N ILE A 88 -0.41 -10.99 1.44
CA ILE A 88 -1.28 -12.10 1.05
C ILE A 88 -1.54 -12.07 -0.46
N GLU A 89 -1.95 -10.93 -1.01
CA GLU A 89 -2.17 -10.73 -2.45
C GLU A 89 -0.91 -11.05 -3.26
N SER A 90 0.23 -10.53 -2.87
CA SER A 90 1.51 -10.79 -3.55
C SER A 90 1.87 -12.27 -3.52
N TYR A 91 1.62 -12.94 -2.40
CA TYR A 91 1.87 -14.37 -2.26
C TYR A 91 0.91 -15.20 -3.10
N GLU A 92 -0.38 -14.84 -3.17
CA GLU A 92 -1.37 -15.49 -4.02
C GLU A 92 -0.99 -15.37 -5.51
N ILE A 93 -0.55 -14.19 -5.94
CA ILE A 93 -0.04 -13.96 -7.29
C ILE A 93 1.18 -14.86 -7.55
N ILE A 94 2.17 -14.89 -6.65
CA ILE A 94 3.36 -15.73 -6.79
C ILE A 94 2.98 -17.22 -6.86
N ASN A 95 2.03 -17.66 -6.03
CA ASN A 95 1.56 -19.05 -6.07
C ASN A 95 0.82 -19.36 -7.36
N ALA A 96 -0.08 -18.50 -7.81
CA ALA A 96 -0.77 -18.66 -9.09
C ALA A 96 0.24 -18.75 -10.24
N LEU A 97 1.31 -17.97 -10.20
CA LEU A 97 2.41 -18.00 -11.17
C LEU A 97 3.21 -19.31 -11.14
N ASN A 98 3.36 -19.94 -9.98
CA ASN A 98 4.12 -21.18 -9.82
C ASN A 98 3.29 -22.44 -10.10
N TYR A 99 1.96 -22.33 -10.20
CA TYR A 99 1.03 -23.47 -10.32
C TYR A 99 0.95 -24.06 -11.74
N SER A 100 1.36 -23.34 -12.75
CA SER A 100 1.19 -23.77 -14.14
C SER A 100 2.48 -23.67 -14.94
N ASP A 101 2.86 -24.75 -15.63
CA ASP A 101 4.02 -24.78 -16.55
C ASP A 101 3.92 -23.77 -17.69
N ASN A 102 2.72 -23.22 -17.96
CA ASN A 102 2.44 -22.24 -19.02
C ASN A 102 1.81 -20.94 -18.47
N VAL A 103 2.28 -20.45 -17.33
CA VAL A 103 1.74 -19.24 -16.67
C VAL A 103 1.77 -18.01 -17.56
N ALA A 104 2.85 -17.82 -18.32
CA ALA A 104 3.01 -16.66 -19.22
C ALA A 104 1.89 -16.57 -20.29
N GLN A 105 1.17 -17.65 -20.57
CA GLN A 105 0.03 -17.66 -21.50
C GLN A 105 -1.31 -17.40 -20.81
N LYS A 106 -1.38 -17.50 -19.48
CA LYS A 106 -2.64 -17.44 -18.71
C LYS A 106 -2.75 -16.20 -17.85
N ILE A 107 -1.62 -15.65 -17.39
CA ILE A 107 -1.56 -14.46 -16.54
C ILE A 107 -0.67 -13.44 -17.24
N TYR A 108 -1.26 -12.30 -17.59
CA TYR A 108 -0.54 -11.17 -18.16
C TYR A 108 -0.35 -10.10 -17.08
N LEU A 109 0.88 -9.97 -16.58
CA LEU A 109 1.21 -8.97 -15.56
C LEU A 109 1.50 -7.63 -16.21
N GLU A 110 1.23 -6.56 -15.48
CA GLU A 110 1.62 -5.22 -15.91
C GLU A 110 3.15 -5.13 -16.10
N GLN A 111 3.56 -4.60 -17.26
CA GLN A 111 4.99 -4.56 -17.63
C GLN A 111 5.76 -3.44 -16.90
N ARG A 112 5.07 -2.43 -16.36
CA ARG A 112 5.70 -1.38 -15.56
C ARG A 112 6.22 -1.96 -14.26
N LYS A 113 7.54 -1.99 -14.11
CA LYS A 113 8.22 -2.57 -12.94
C LYS A 113 8.60 -1.47 -11.96
N ASN A 114 8.44 -1.75 -10.68
CA ASN A 114 9.05 -0.94 -9.62
C ASN A 114 10.56 -1.08 -9.71
N GLN A 115 11.27 0.03 -9.63
CA GLN A 115 12.74 0.10 -9.62
C GLN A 115 13.24 0.51 -8.24
N GLY A 116 14.49 0.23 -7.91
CA GLY A 116 15.12 0.59 -6.65
C GLY A 116 14.82 -0.38 -5.50
N THR A 117 14.13 -1.50 -5.76
CA THR A 117 13.82 -2.51 -4.74
C THR A 117 15.06 -3.24 -4.22
N GLU A 118 16.16 -3.23 -4.96
CA GLU A 118 17.46 -3.74 -4.55
C GLU A 118 18.04 -3.03 -3.32
N HIS A 119 17.61 -1.79 -3.07
CA HIS A 119 18.04 -1.00 -1.90
C HIS A 119 17.26 -1.32 -0.62
N LEU A 120 16.10 -2.02 -0.71
CA LEU A 120 15.18 -2.22 0.42
C LEU A 120 15.86 -2.87 1.63
N HIS A 121 16.56 -3.98 1.43
CA HIS A 121 17.20 -4.71 2.54
C HIS A 121 18.25 -3.86 3.27
N GLY A 122 19.11 -3.16 2.51
CA GLY A 122 20.13 -2.30 3.09
C GLY A 122 19.52 -1.12 3.85
N LEU A 123 18.48 -0.50 3.31
CA LEU A 123 17.81 0.62 3.96
C LEU A 123 17.05 0.19 5.22
N LEU A 124 16.34 -0.94 5.18
CA LEU A 124 15.68 -1.49 6.38
C LEU A 124 16.69 -1.79 7.48
N TYR A 125 17.82 -2.40 7.14
CA TYR A 125 18.90 -2.62 8.11
C TYR A 125 19.41 -1.31 8.72
N ALA A 126 19.59 -0.27 7.91
CA ALA A 126 20.03 1.04 8.40
C ALA A 126 18.98 1.71 9.30
N ILE A 127 17.69 1.58 8.98
CA ILE A 127 16.56 2.09 9.78
C ILE A 127 16.52 1.39 11.15
N ASP A 128 16.56 0.06 11.16
CA ASP A 128 16.46 -0.75 12.39
C ASP A 128 17.62 -0.48 13.36
N ASN A 129 18.82 -0.19 12.81
CA ASN A 129 20.03 0.05 13.60
C ASN A 129 20.33 1.55 13.81
N ASN A 130 19.50 2.46 13.27
CA ASN A 130 19.69 3.92 13.30
C ASN A 130 21.04 4.36 12.70
N PHE A 131 21.46 3.77 11.58
CA PHE A 131 22.66 4.17 10.86
C PHE A 131 22.37 5.26 9.84
N GLU A 132 23.25 6.27 9.76
CA GLU A 132 23.24 7.23 8.66
C GLU A 132 23.53 6.53 7.34
N VAL A 133 22.89 6.98 6.28
CA VAL A 133 23.14 6.49 4.93
C VAL A 133 23.55 7.62 4.02
N SER A 134 24.42 7.33 3.06
CA SER A 134 24.81 8.26 2.01
C SER A 134 24.56 7.64 0.63
N PHE A 135 24.19 8.46 -0.31
CA PHE A 135 23.91 8.03 -1.68
C PHE A 135 24.00 9.20 -2.67
N THR A 136 24.09 8.87 -3.95
CA THR A 136 23.91 9.81 -5.04
C THR A 136 22.46 9.77 -5.50
N HIS A 137 21.77 10.92 -5.50
CA HIS A 137 20.38 11.06 -5.94
C HIS A 137 20.30 11.82 -7.26
N HIS A 138 19.56 11.29 -8.23
CA HIS A 138 19.22 11.97 -9.47
C HIS A 138 17.92 12.76 -9.29
N SER A 139 18.00 14.08 -9.37
CA SER A 139 16.86 14.98 -9.28
C SER A 139 16.32 15.31 -10.66
N TYR A 140 15.06 14.93 -10.96
CA TYR A 140 14.40 15.29 -12.21
C TYR A 140 13.95 16.76 -12.24
N TRP A 141 13.73 17.36 -11.06
CA TRP A 141 13.26 18.75 -10.96
C TRP A 141 14.35 19.79 -11.28
N LYS A 142 15.60 19.53 -10.88
CA LYS A 142 16.73 20.48 -11.02
C LYS A 142 17.89 19.91 -11.83
N ASP A 143 17.61 18.92 -12.62
CA ASP A 143 18.58 18.15 -13.38
C ASP A 143 19.96 18.07 -12.72
N GLY A 144 20.35 16.90 -12.32
CA GLY A 144 21.69 16.67 -11.78
C GLY A 144 21.77 15.66 -10.65
N LEU A 145 22.97 15.14 -10.52
CA LEU A 145 23.36 14.21 -9.48
C LEU A 145 23.80 14.99 -8.25
N LYS A 146 23.27 14.62 -7.10
CA LYS A 146 23.63 15.21 -5.79
C LYS A 146 23.88 14.13 -4.78
N ASN A 147 25.03 14.22 -4.13
CA ASN A 147 25.30 13.38 -2.96
C ASN A 147 24.44 13.86 -1.79
N ARG A 148 23.92 12.90 -1.05
CA ARG A 148 23.08 13.10 0.14
C ARG A 148 23.60 12.26 1.28
N THR A 149 23.55 12.83 2.49
CA THR A 149 23.72 12.10 3.74
C THR A 149 22.47 12.32 4.57
N VAL A 150 21.83 11.23 4.97
CA VAL A 150 20.51 11.27 5.58
C VAL A 150 20.40 10.29 6.76
N GLN A 151 19.44 10.57 7.62
CA GLN A 151 19.02 9.70 8.72
C GLN A 151 17.70 9.04 8.31
N PRO A 152 17.70 7.75 7.95
CA PRO A 152 16.54 7.07 7.42
C PRO A 152 15.52 6.77 8.52
N PHE A 153 14.24 6.94 8.24
CA PHE A 153 13.14 6.67 9.18
C PHE A 153 12.23 5.55 8.75
N ALA A 154 11.87 5.53 7.46
CA ALA A 154 10.96 4.54 6.92
C ALA A 154 11.09 4.41 5.40
N ILE A 155 10.46 3.37 4.87
CA ILE A 155 10.24 3.19 3.45
C ILE A 155 8.74 3.28 3.21
N LYS A 156 8.36 4.17 2.28
CA LYS A 156 6.97 4.37 1.88
C LYS A 156 6.77 3.97 0.43
N GLU A 157 5.72 3.21 0.17
CA GLU A 157 5.24 3.01 -1.19
C GLU A 157 4.17 4.05 -1.55
N SER A 158 4.24 4.56 -2.76
CA SER A 158 3.20 5.39 -3.34
C SER A 158 3.21 5.24 -4.87
N GLN A 159 2.02 5.06 -5.47
CA GLN A 159 1.83 5.00 -6.93
C GLN A 159 2.84 4.08 -7.64
N LYS A 160 3.02 2.86 -7.11
CA LYS A 160 3.98 1.86 -7.60
C LYS A 160 5.44 2.32 -7.59
N ARG A 161 5.81 3.26 -6.72
CA ARG A 161 7.19 3.68 -6.46
C ARG A 161 7.51 3.55 -4.98
N TRP A 162 8.77 3.27 -4.68
CA TRP A 162 9.29 3.20 -3.33
C TRP A 162 10.08 4.45 -3.00
N TYR A 163 9.91 4.98 -1.80
CA TYR A 163 10.54 6.20 -1.32
C TYR A 163 11.20 5.95 0.03
N LEU A 164 12.44 6.44 0.17
CA LEU A 164 13.09 6.58 1.46
C LEU A 164 12.59 7.85 2.14
N VAL A 165 11.95 7.71 3.28
CA VAL A 165 11.55 8.81 4.18
C VAL A 165 12.70 9.02 5.17
N CYS A 166 13.25 10.22 5.23
CA CYS A 166 14.45 10.48 6.02
C CYS A 166 14.57 11.95 6.42
N HIS A 167 15.43 12.23 7.40
CA HIS A 167 15.91 13.57 7.67
C HIS A 167 17.17 13.84 6.82
N ASP A 168 17.08 14.78 5.90
CA ASP A 168 18.22 15.21 5.05
C ASP A 168 19.09 16.17 5.88
N LEU A 169 20.35 15.78 6.12
CA LEU A 169 21.29 16.57 6.94
C LEU A 169 21.72 17.87 6.25
N ASP A 170 21.74 17.88 4.90
CA ASP A 170 22.10 19.07 4.12
C ASP A 170 20.96 20.08 4.11
N LYS A 171 19.70 19.61 4.05
CA LYS A 171 18.50 20.44 3.96
C LYS A 171 17.79 20.66 5.29
N LYS A 172 18.26 19.99 6.35
CA LYS A 172 17.74 20.09 7.73
C LYS A 172 16.21 19.91 7.82
N GLY A 173 15.69 18.85 7.20
CA GLY A 173 14.26 18.56 7.20
C GLY A 173 13.90 17.21 6.59
N ILE A 174 12.64 16.83 6.78
CA ILE A 174 12.11 15.58 6.23
C ILE A 174 12.08 15.67 4.70
N ARG A 175 12.55 14.62 4.05
CA ARG A 175 12.57 14.47 2.59
C ARG A 175 12.22 13.05 2.18
N ASN A 176 11.69 12.95 0.96
CA ASN A 176 11.37 11.71 0.29
C ASN A 176 12.29 11.55 -0.92
N PHE A 177 13.02 10.42 -0.98
CA PHE A 177 13.87 10.10 -2.12
C PHE A 177 13.35 8.83 -2.78
N GLY A 178 12.95 8.91 -4.06
CA GLY A 178 12.58 7.73 -4.83
C GLY A 178 13.74 6.77 -4.94
N LEU A 179 13.54 5.49 -4.59
CA LEU A 179 14.60 4.49 -4.62
C LEU A 179 15.12 4.24 -6.04
N ASP A 180 14.26 4.41 -7.04
CA ASP A 180 14.58 4.34 -8.47
C ASP A 180 15.59 5.41 -8.94
N ARG A 181 15.86 6.40 -8.09
CA ARG A 181 16.77 7.53 -8.35
C ARG A 181 17.99 7.56 -7.42
N ILE A 182 18.18 6.49 -6.65
CA ILE A 182 19.30 6.33 -5.72
C ILE A 182 20.36 5.44 -6.37
N THR A 183 21.61 5.88 -6.33
CA THR A 183 22.77 5.11 -6.73
C THR A 183 23.88 5.25 -5.68
N ASN A 184 24.86 4.34 -5.70
CA ASN A 184 25.99 4.37 -4.77
C ASN A 184 25.59 4.44 -3.29
N LEU A 185 24.54 3.69 -2.91
CA LEU A 185 24.08 3.62 -1.53
C LEU A 185 25.18 3.04 -0.64
N LYS A 186 25.49 3.75 0.44
CA LYS A 186 26.46 3.33 1.48
C LYS A 186 25.81 3.50 2.84
N ILE A 187 25.90 2.47 3.67
CA ILE A 187 25.48 2.49 5.06
C ILE A 187 26.72 2.86 5.89
N SER A 188 26.60 3.87 6.72
CA SER A 188 27.67 4.33 7.60
C SER A 188 27.61 3.58 8.93
N ASP A 189 28.76 3.46 9.61
CA ASP A 189 28.80 2.97 11.01
C ASP A 189 28.36 4.04 12.02
N LYS A 190 28.08 5.27 11.55
CA LYS A 190 27.67 6.37 12.40
C LYS A 190 26.20 6.23 12.76
N LYS A 191 25.92 6.10 14.06
CA LYS A 191 24.56 6.06 14.61
C LYS A 191 24.05 7.46 14.87
N PHE A 192 22.74 7.64 14.66
CA PHE A 192 22.01 8.84 15.06
C PHE A 192 21.01 8.53 16.19
N SER A 193 20.68 9.55 16.97
CA SER A 193 19.61 9.41 17.97
C SER A 193 18.27 9.33 17.28
N LYS A 194 17.49 8.31 17.60
CA LYS A 194 16.16 8.12 17.00
C LYS A 194 15.28 9.33 17.32
N TYR A 195 14.82 10.01 16.30
CA TYR A 195 13.80 11.06 16.46
C TYR A 195 12.45 10.41 16.76
N SER A 196 11.65 11.12 17.58
CA SER A 196 10.23 10.80 17.69
C SER A 196 9.53 11.27 16.40
N PHE A 197 9.55 10.44 15.36
CA PHE A 197 8.88 10.72 14.10
C PHE A 197 7.89 9.60 13.82
N ASP A 198 6.61 9.93 13.85
CA ASP A 198 5.55 9.01 13.49
C ASP A 198 5.24 9.16 11.99
N VAL A 199 5.66 8.16 11.22
CA VAL A 199 5.46 8.13 9.77
C VAL A 199 3.96 8.05 9.42
N LYS A 200 3.16 7.36 10.23
CA LYS A 200 1.71 7.22 9.99
C LYS A 200 1.01 8.57 10.18
N GLU A 201 1.29 9.25 11.27
CA GLU A 201 0.75 10.58 11.55
C GLU A 201 1.18 11.58 10.46
N TYR A 202 2.46 11.55 10.05
CA TYR A 202 2.99 12.47 9.04
C TYR A 202 2.32 12.34 7.67
N TYR A 203 1.94 11.11 7.27
CA TYR A 203 1.30 10.85 5.98
C TYR A 203 -0.19 10.55 6.05
N GLN A 204 -0.82 10.66 7.22
CA GLN A 204 -2.23 10.28 7.39
C GLN A 204 -3.20 11.01 6.46
N HIS A 205 -2.82 12.22 6.00
CA HIS A 205 -3.60 13.06 5.10
C HIS A 205 -2.96 13.22 3.72
N ALA A 206 -1.94 12.44 3.39
CA ALA A 206 -1.25 12.52 2.11
C ALA A 206 -1.83 11.52 1.10
N PHE A 207 -2.16 11.99 -0.09
CA PHE A 207 -2.49 11.11 -1.21
C PHE A 207 -1.24 10.36 -1.71
N GLY A 208 -0.12 11.05 -1.83
CA GLY A 208 1.15 10.52 -2.31
C GLY A 208 2.24 10.57 -1.23
N VAL A 209 3.32 11.26 -1.56
CA VAL A 209 4.45 11.49 -0.67
C VAL A 209 4.64 12.97 -0.31
N GLU A 210 3.80 13.84 -0.82
CA GLU A 210 3.89 15.27 -0.63
C GLU A 210 2.97 15.74 0.51
N THR A 211 3.50 16.58 1.38
CA THR A 211 2.81 17.11 2.58
C THR A 211 3.06 18.60 2.78
N TYR A 212 3.48 19.34 1.73
CA TYR A 212 3.89 20.74 1.84
C TYR A 212 2.72 21.74 1.98
N GLU A 213 1.51 21.32 1.61
CA GLU A 213 0.29 22.12 1.84
C GLU A 213 -0.45 21.62 3.09
N PRO A 214 -1.13 22.49 3.86
CA PRO A 214 -1.95 22.06 4.99
C PRO A 214 -3.08 21.13 4.55
N ALA A 215 -3.36 20.10 5.35
CA ALA A 215 -4.53 19.25 5.11
C ALA A 215 -5.83 20.04 5.30
N GLN A 216 -6.78 19.86 4.41
CA GLN A 216 -8.06 20.55 4.42
C GLN A 216 -9.18 19.70 3.83
N LYS A 217 -10.42 20.13 4.06
CA LYS A 217 -11.58 19.46 3.47
C LYS A 217 -11.62 19.73 1.97
N ILE A 218 -11.67 18.64 1.20
CA ILE A 218 -11.79 18.66 -0.26
C ILE A 218 -13.09 17.97 -0.64
N VAL A 219 -13.85 18.53 -1.55
CA VAL A 219 -15.06 17.90 -2.07
C VAL A 219 -14.95 17.77 -3.59
N LEU A 220 -15.02 16.53 -4.05
CA LEU A 220 -15.03 16.19 -5.47
C LEU A 220 -16.41 15.67 -5.88
N LYS A 221 -16.90 16.13 -7.02
CA LYS A 221 -18.09 15.62 -7.71
C LYS A 221 -17.62 14.71 -8.83
N PHE A 222 -18.09 13.47 -8.85
CA PHE A 222 -17.90 12.52 -9.94
C PHE A 222 -19.20 12.24 -10.65
N THR A 223 -19.14 11.90 -11.94
CA THR A 223 -20.29 11.33 -12.65
C THR A 223 -20.73 10.03 -11.99
N ALA A 224 -22.01 9.66 -12.14
CA ALA A 224 -22.56 8.41 -11.57
C ALA A 224 -21.75 7.18 -12.01
N PHE A 225 -21.31 7.15 -13.29
CA PHE A 225 -20.46 6.08 -13.82
C PHE A 225 -19.11 6.00 -13.10
N GLN A 226 -18.36 7.09 -13.05
CA GLN A 226 -17.03 7.10 -12.43
C GLN A 226 -17.09 6.86 -10.92
N SER A 227 -18.17 7.27 -10.27
CA SER A 227 -18.34 7.10 -8.83
C SER A 227 -18.31 5.65 -8.36
N GLN A 228 -18.72 4.69 -9.21
CA GLN A 228 -18.66 3.26 -8.87
C GLN A 228 -17.21 2.78 -8.69
N TYR A 229 -16.30 3.24 -9.54
CA TYR A 229 -14.87 2.94 -9.41
C TYR A 229 -14.28 3.59 -8.16
N ILE A 230 -14.69 4.82 -7.82
CA ILE A 230 -14.23 5.51 -6.61
C ILE A 230 -14.78 4.84 -5.34
N LYS A 231 -15.98 4.28 -5.38
CA LYS A 231 -16.55 3.49 -4.27
C LYS A 231 -15.81 2.17 -4.08
N SER A 232 -15.47 1.48 -5.18
CA SER A 232 -14.80 0.17 -5.14
C SER A 232 -13.33 0.26 -4.75
N LEU A 233 -12.65 1.37 -5.07
CA LEU A 233 -11.27 1.65 -4.70
C LEU A 233 -11.14 3.10 -4.22
N PRO A 234 -11.39 3.36 -2.93
CA PRO A 234 -11.32 4.71 -2.37
C PRO A 234 -9.95 5.36 -2.58
N LEU A 235 -9.95 6.65 -2.94
CA LEU A 235 -8.72 7.41 -3.15
C LEU A 235 -7.92 7.62 -1.86
N HIS A 236 -8.62 7.72 -0.73
CA HIS A 236 -8.02 7.94 0.56
C HIS A 236 -8.88 7.36 1.69
N THR A 237 -8.27 7.04 2.82
CA THR A 237 -8.97 6.49 4.00
C THR A 237 -10.00 7.45 4.59
N SER A 238 -9.84 8.76 4.38
CA SER A 238 -10.81 9.79 4.80
C SER A 238 -11.97 9.98 3.81
N GLN A 239 -12.10 9.14 2.77
CA GLN A 239 -13.19 9.27 1.79
C GLN A 239 -14.55 9.04 2.44
N GLU A 240 -15.42 10.03 2.30
CA GLU A 240 -16.81 9.99 2.77
C GLU A 240 -17.75 10.36 1.62
N GLN A 241 -18.76 9.56 1.37
CA GLN A 241 -19.81 9.92 0.41
C GLN A 241 -20.77 10.91 1.06
N VAL A 242 -20.87 12.11 0.50
CA VAL A 242 -21.69 13.21 1.07
C VAL A 242 -22.95 13.54 0.27
N PHE A 243 -23.03 13.09 -0.98
CA PHE A 243 -24.19 13.27 -1.85
C PHE A 243 -24.21 12.22 -2.95
N GLU A 244 -25.40 11.81 -3.40
CA GLU A 244 -25.61 10.97 -4.58
C GLU A 244 -26.99 11.23 -5.20
N ASP A 245 -27.03 11.34 -6.51
CA ASP A 245 -28.25 11.33 -7.32
C ASP A 245 -28.09 10.44 -8.57
N ALA A 246 -28.99 10.51 -9.53
CA ALA A 246 -28.94 9.69 -10.74
C ALA A 246 -27.76 10.02 -11.67
N GLU A 247 -27.20 11.21 -11.59
CA GLU A 247 -26.15 11.69 -12.50
C GLU A 247 -24.80 11.84 -11.83
N ASN A 248 -24.76 12.14 -10.51
CA ASN A 248 -23.56 12.53 -9.81
C ASN A 248 -23.45 11.90 -8.42
N CYS A 249 -22.21 11.73 -7.96
CA CYS A 249 -21.90 11.39 -6.57
C CYS A 249 -20.77 12.30 -6.07
N HIS A 250 -20.92 12.83 -4.85
CA HIS A 250 -19.92 13.69 -4.25
C HIS A 250 -19.21 12.95 -3.11
N PHE A 251 -17.88 13.05 -3.09
CA PHE A 251 -17.05 12.54 -2.01
C PHE A 251 -16.31 13.68 -1.34
N ALA A 252 -16.31 13.66 0.00
CA ALA A 252 -15.50 14.52 0.82
C ALA A 252 -14.23 13.79 1.26
N TYR A 253 -13.15 14.53 1.37
CA TYR A 253 -11.83 14.07 1.81
C TYR A 253 -11.24 15.06 2.80
N PHE A 254 -10.35 14.61 3.68
CA PHE A 254 -9.50 15.50 4.46
C PHE A 254 -8.04 15.17 4.14
N MET A 255 -7.44 15.97 3.25
CA MET A 255 -6.12 15.67 2.66
C MET A 255 -5.35 16.94 2.31
N HIS A 256 -4.03 16.74 2.06
CA HIS A 256 -3.16 17.77 1.51
C HIS A 256 -3.44 17.95 0.01
N PRO A 257 -3.83 19.15 -0.47
CA PRO A 257 -4.06 19.42 -1.90
C PRO A 257 -2.73 19.67 -2.63
N THR A 258 -1.88 18.65 -2.66
CA THR A 258 -0.55 18.72 -3.27
C THR A 258 -0.57 18.29 -4.74
N HIS A 259 0.56 18.47 -5.43
CA HIS A 259 0.71 18.10 -6.84
C HIS A 259 0.34 16.63 -7.12
N ASP A 260 0.71 15.70 -6.23
CA ASP A 260 0.35 14.29 -6.37
C ASP A 260 -1.18 14.10 -6.49
N PHE A 261 -1.94 14.85 -5.66
CA PHE A 261 -3.40 14.77 -5.69
C PHE A 261 -4.02 15.55 -6.86
N GLU A 262 -3.45 16.69 -7.26
CA GLU A 262 -3.87 17.41 -8.44
C GLU A 262 -3.78 16.55 -9.71
N MET A 263 -2.67 15.80 -9.84
CA MET A 263 -2.49 14.88 -10.97
C MET A 263 -3.48 13.71 -10.94
N GLU A 264 -3.83 13.21 -9.75
CA GLU A 264 -4.88 12.19 -9.63
C GLU A 264 -6.24 12.72 -10.07
N ILE A 265 -6.61 13.96 -9.69
CA ILE A 265 -7.85 14.60 -10.13
C ILE A 265 -7.87 14.71 -11.68
N LEU A 266 -6.80 15.22 -12.28
CA LEU A 266 -6.71 15.42 -13.73
C LEU A 266 -6.81 14.11 -14.53
N LYS A 267 -6.43 12.98 -13.94
CA LYS A 267 -6.53 11.65 -14.55
C LYS A 267 -7.98 11.27 -14.90
N TYR A 268 -8.96 11.79 -14.19
CA TYR A 268 -10.39 11.46 -14.42
C TYR A 268 -11.04 12.31 -15.50
N GLY A 269 -10.34 13.31 -16.05
CA GLY A 269 -10.83 14.15 -17.14
C GLY A 269 -12.16 14.82 -16.81
N GLU A 270 -13.14 14.69 -17.74
CA GLU A 270 -14.48 15.27 -17.64
C GLU A 270 -15.38 14.61 -16.58
N HIS A 271 -14.94 13.49 -16.00
CA HIS A 271 -15.73 12.74 -15.02
C HIS A 271 -15.60 13.25 -13.58
N VAL A 272 -14.78 14.29 -13.36
CA VAL A 272 -14.55 14.86 -12.03
C VAL A 272 -14.65 16.38 -12.05
N THR A 273 -15.19 16.95 -10.98
CA THR A 273 -15.17 18.39 -10.74
C THR A 273 -14.79 18.67 -9.29
N VAL A 274 -13.87 19.59 -9.06
CA VAL A 274 -13.56 20.10 -7.72
C VAL A 274 -14.66 21.06 -7.28
N LEU A 275 -15.39 20.75 -6.20
CA LEU A 275 -16.39 21.62 -5.61
C LEU A 275 -15.79 22.52 -4.52
N ALA A 276 -14.84 21.99 -3.75
CA ALA A 276 -14.13 22.70 -2.70
C ALA A 276 -12.72 22.08 -2.47
N PRO A 277 -11.75 22.85 -2.00
CA PRO A 277 -11.77 24.29 -1.80
C PRO A 277 -11.64 25.07 -3.13
N GLU A 278 -11.97 26.36 -3.11
CA GLU A 278 -11.91 27.20 -4.31
C GLU A 278 -10.47 27.35 -4.84
N THR A 279 -9.47 27.35 -3.94
CA THR A 279 -8.05 27.38 -4.32
C THR A 279 -7.66 26.18 -5.20
N LEU A 280 -8.01 24.96 -4.79
CA LEU A 280 -7.75 23.75 -5.57
C LEU A 280 -8.52 23.76 -6.89
N LYS A 281 -9.79 24.18 -6.87
CA LYS A 281 -10.61 24.32 -8.09
C LYS A 281 -9.96 25.28 -9.09
N GLN A 282 -9.45 26.42 -8.62
CA GLN A 282 -8.75 27.37 -9.48
C GLN A 282 -7.45 26.78 -10.04
N THR A 283 -6.67 26.07 -9.22
CA THR A 283 -5.44 25.39 -9.67
C THR A 283 -5.74 24.38 -10.78
N ILE A 284 -6.73 23.52 -10.58
CA ILE A 284 -7.14 22.53 -11.59
C ILE A 284 -7.67 23.24 -12.87
N SER A 285 -8.49 24.29 -12.72
CA SER A 285 -8.99 25.07 -13.86
C SER A 285 -7.85 25.68 -14.70
N ASN A 286 -6.82 26.23 -14.04
CA ASN A 286 -5.67 26.80 -14.74
C ASN A 286 -4.88 25.71 -15.49
N ARG A 287 -4.62 24.55 -14.86
CA ARG A 287 -3.96 23.41 -15.52
C ARG A 287 -4.74 22.93 -16.75
N ILE A 288 -6.09 22.87 -16.68
CA ILE A 288 -6.93 22.49 -17.82
C ILE A 288 -6.79 23.51 -18.96
N LYS A 289 -6.78 24.83 -18.66
CA LYS A 289 -6.56 25.88 -19.67
C LYS A 289 -5.19 25.74 -20.34
N ASP A 290 -4.14 25.51 -19.55
CA ASP A 290 -2.80 25.29 -20.06
C ASP A 290 -2.74 24.03 -20.94
N MET A 291 -3.41 22.94 -20.53
CA MET A 291 -3.54 21.75 -21.35
C MET A 291 -4.27 22.03 -22.66
N MET A 292 -5.41 22.75 -22.63
CA MET A 292 -6.14 23.11 -23.86
C MET A 292 -5.28 23.91 -24.82
N ALA A 293 -4.43 24.82 -24.31
CA ALA A 293 -3.55 25.63 -25.16
C ALA A 293 -2.50 24.81 -25.92
N LEU A 294 -2.20 23.58 -25.47
CA LEU A 294 -1.28 22.67 -26.17
C LEU A 294 -1.94 21.92 -27.33
N TYR A 295 -3.27 21.89 -27.41
CA TYR A 295 -4.04 21.22 -28.46
C TYR A 295 -4.66 22.19 -29.49
N ASN A 296 -4.54 23.49 -29.25
CA ASN A 296 -4.95 24.58 -30.18
C ASN A 296 -3.73 25.20 -30.83
#